data_0192dc30fbb6e0eefb7e8e3ea33ee527
#
_entry.id   0192dc30fbb6e0eefb7e8e3ea33ee527
#
_cell.length_a   1.000
_cell.length_b   1.000
_cell.length_c   1.000
_cell.angle_alpha   90.00
_cell.angle_beta   90.00
_cell.angle_gamma   90.00
#
_symmetry.space_group_name_H-M   'P 1'
#
loop_
_entity.id
_entity.type
_entity.pdbx_description
1 polymer ?
#
loop_
_entity_poly.entity_id
_entity_poly.type
_entity_poly.pdbx_seq_one_letter_code
_entity_poly.pdbx_strand_id
1 'polypeptide(L)'
;MTDEPVTAELPDSPFHTTGTDHITIWGSNAEDTIGFYRDLLGMPLVLRQPNLDDPDQTHLFFDTGDGRILTVFVSDDRTSARGVRPGVGGVHHLCFSLDPERYEDAMRALEEAG
;
A
#
# COMPACT_ATOMS: atom_id res chain seq x y z
N MET A 1 -2.05 -16.57 -26.37
CA MET A 1 -1.00 -16.78 -25.35
C MET A 1 0.31 -17.02 -26.06
N THR A 2 1.35 -16.34 -25.65
CA THR A 2 2.68 -16.50 -26.25
C THR A 2 3.44 -17.60 -25.52
N ASP A 3 4.34 -18.28 -26.24
CA ASP A 3 5.18 -19.36 -25.69
C ASP A 3 6.53 -18.83 -25.20
N GLU A 4 6.56 -17.57 -24.75
CA GLU A 4 7.79 -17.00 -24.23
C GLU A 4 8.20 -17.68 -22.93
N PRO A 5 9.48 -18.02 -22.77
CA PRO A 5 9.92 -18.69 -21.56
C PRO A 5 9.90 -17.76 -20.35
N VAL A 6 9.61 -18.34 -19.20
CA VAL A 6 9.79 -17.65 -17.92
C VAL A 6 11.30 -17.62 -17.63
N THR A 7 11.83 -16.44 -17.32
CA THR A 7 13.24 -16.27 -17.02
C THR A 7 13.52 -16.59 -15.55
N ALA A 8 14.25 -17.67 -15.29
CA ALA A 8 14.67 -18.03 -13.94
C ALA A 8 16.04 -17.43 -13.57
N GLU A 9 16.84 -17.08 -14.56
CA GLU A 9 18.15 -16.46 -14.36
C GLU A 9 18.05 -14.96 -14.56
N LEU A 10 19.03 -14.22 -14.00
CA LEU A 10 19.06 -12.77 -14.16
C LEU A 10 19.30 -12.42 -15.63
N PRO A 11 18.44 -11.60 -16.24
CA PRO A 11 18.70 -11.12 -17.59
C PRO A 11 19.96 -10.26 -17.64
N ASP A 12 20.56 -10.19 -18.82
CA ASP A 12 21.70 -9.30 -19.05
C ASP A 12 21.17 -7.87 -19.15
N SER A 13 21.31 -7.14 -18.07
CA SER A 13 20.80 -5.78 -17.92
C SER A 13 21.64 -5.00 -16.92
N PRO A 14 21.81 -3.68 -17.11
CA PRO A 14 22.49 -2.86 -16.10
C PRO A 14 21.66 -2.63 -14.83
N PHE A 15 20.38 -3.04 -14.84
CA PHE A 15 19.49 -2.73 -13.71
C PHE A 15 19.36 -3.96 -12.81
N HIS A 16 19.41 -4.73 -12.37
CA HIS A 16 19.14 -5.82 -11.42
C HIS A 16 18.57 -5.25 -10.13
N THR A 17 17.27 -4.94 -10.18
CA THR A 17 16.58 -4.41 -9.00
C THR A 17 16.64 -5.42 -7.84
N THR A 18 16.66 -4.91 -6.62
CA THR A 18 16.79 -5.73 -5.41
C THR A 18 15.51 -5.78 -4.60
N GLY A 19 14.39 -5.47 -5.21
CA GLY A 19 13.09 -5.50 -4.56
C GLY A 19 12.39 -4.16 -4.68
N THR A 20 11.27 -4.03 -3.99
CA THR A 20 10.49 -2.81 -3.96
C THR A 20 10.85 -2.03 -2.69
N ASP A 21 11.28 -0.79 -2.85
CA ASP A 21 11.54 0.10 -1.72
C ASP A 21 10.24 0.62 -1.11
N HIS A 22 9.43 1.25 -1.92
CA HIS A 22 8.12 1.73 -1.49
C HIS A 22 7.15 1.81 -2.66
N ILE A 23 5.87 1.81 -2.31
CA ILE A 23 4.76 2.03 -3.25
C ILE A 23 3.96 3.21 -2.71
N THR A 24 3.55 4.11 -3.58
CA THR A 24 2.72 5.26 -3.20
C THR A 24 1.36 5.16 -3.88
N ILE A 25 0.31 5.28 -3.09
CA ILE A 25 -1.06 5.26 -3.57
C ILE A 25 -1.80 6.55 -3.18
N TRP A 26 -2.93 6.79 -3.82
CA TRP A 26 -3.84 7.87 -3.43
C TRP A 26 -4.84 7.33 -2.42
N GLY A 27 -4.96 7.98 -1.28
CA GLY A 27 -5.94 7.63 -0.27
C GLY A 27 -6.98 8.73 -0.08
N SER A 28 -7.90 8.51 0.86
CA SER A 28 -8.92 9.46 1.22
C SER A 28 -8.38 10.52 2.18
N ASN A 29 -8.88 10.57 3.40
CA ASN A 29 -8.39 11.49 4.42
C ASN A 29 -7.40 10.78 5.36
N ALA A 30 -6.70 11.57 6.17
CA ALA A 30 -5.68 11.04 7.06
C ALA A 30 -6.28 10.15 8.16
N GLU A 31 -7.38 10.57 8.76
CA GLU A 31 -8.00 9.83 9.87
C GLU A 31 -8.39 8.41 9.45
N ASP A 32 -9.13 8.27 8.36
CA ASP A 32 -9.57 6.97 7.88
C ASP A 32 -8.41 6.11 7.40
N THR A 33 -7.43 6.71 6.74
CA THR A 33 -6.26 6.00 6.25
C THR A 33 -5.40 5.46 7.40
N ILE A 34 -5.15 6.27 8.42
CA ILE A 34 -4.40 5.84 9.61
C ILE A 34 -5.19 4.78 10.36
N GLY A 35 -6.50 4.97 10.51
CA GLY A 35 -7.37 3.99 11.16
C GLY A 35 -7.32 2.63 10.48
N PHE A 36 -7.27 2.60 9.16
CA PHE A 36 -7.21 1.34 8.43
C PHE A 36 -5.82 0.69 8.49
N TYR A 37 -4.77 1.39 8.09
CA TYR A 37 -3.45 0.76 7.97
C TYR A 37 -2.74 0.58 9.30
N ARG A 38 -2.78 1.56 10.17
CA ARG A 38 -2.13 1.45 11.48
C ARG A 38 -3.00 0.71 12.49
N ASP A 39 -4.23 1.15 12.69
CA ASP A 39 -5.03 0.67 13.81
C ASP A 39 -5.67 -0.69 13.52
N LEU A 40 -6.15 -0.93 12.31
CA LEU A 40 -6.73 -2.22 11.95
C LEU A 40 -5.66 -3.22 11.50
N LEU A 41 -4.80 -2.84 10.54
CA LEU A 41 -3.81 -3.77 9.98
C LEU A 41 -2.51 -3.85 10.78
N GLY A 42 -2.29 -2.96 11.72
CA GLY A 42 -1.13 -3.02 12.60
C GLY A 42 0.17 -2.51 11.99
N MET A 43 0.10 -1.68 10.96
CA MET A 43 1.30 -1.11 10.35
C MET A 43 1.72 0.16 11.09
N PRO A 44 2.96 0.25 11.59
CA PRO A 44 3.42 1.48 12.20
C PRO A 44 3.38 2.66 11.22
N LEU A 45 2.87 3.79 11.66
CA LEU A 45 2.98 5.05 10.94
C LEU A 45 4.35 5.65 11.28
N VAL A 46 5.28 5.59 10.33
CA VAL A 46 6.69 5.94 10.60
C VAL A 46 7.03 7.36 10.22
N LEU A 47 6.22 8.00 9.36
CA LEU A 47 6.43 9.40 9.00
C LEU A 47 5.11 10.00 8.52
N ARG A 48 4.91 11.27 8.87
CA ARG A 48 3.81 12.08 8.39
C ARG A 48 4.35 13.45 8.04
N GLN A 49 4.15 13.89 6.81
CA GLN A 49 4.65 15.18 6.36
C GLN A 49 3.74 15.75 5.27
N PRO A 50 3.83 17.07 4.99
CA PRO A 50 3.15 17.60 3.82
C PRO A 50 3.69 16.99 2.54
N ASN A 51 2.82 16.84 1.52
CA ASN A 51 3.28 16.48 0.19
C ASN A 51 4.11 17.65 -0.36
N LEU A 52 5.37 17.38 -0.72
CA LEU A 52 6.29 18.44 -1.15
C LEU A 52 5.87 19.07 -2.49
N ASP A 53 5.15 18.31 -3.33
CA ASP A 53 4.66 18.81 -4.63
C ASP A 53 3.31 19.52 -4.49
N ASP A 54 2.55 19.23 -3.45
CA ASP A 54 1.23 19.81 -3.20
C ASP A 54 1.00 19.92 -1.69
N PRO A 55 1.36 21.06 -1.06
CA PRO A 55 1.28 21.20 0.40
C PRO A 55 -0.13 21.07 0.99
N ASP A 56 -1.18 21.15 0.18
CA ASP A 56 -2.55 20.93 0.65
C ASP A 56 -2.84 19.45 0.94
N GLN A 57 -1.93 18.56 0.56
CA GLN A 57 -2.04 17.14 0.83
C GLN A 57 -1.04 16.70 1.88
N THR A 58 -1.37 15.66 2.59
CA THR A 58 -0.48 15.02 3.57
C THR A 58 0.06 13.71 2.99
N HIS A 59 1.30 13.42 3.30
CA HIS A 59 1.98 12.21 2.87
C HIS A 59 2.24 11.34 4.09
N LEU A 60 1.62 10.16 4.11
CA LEU A 60 1.73 9.20 5.21
C LEU A 60 2.62 8.04 4.78
N PHE A 61 3.45 7.54 5.71
CA PHE A 61 4.38 6.44 5.48
C PHE A 61 4.15 5.35 6.50
N PHE A 62 3.83 4.14 6.03
CA PHE A 62 3.58 2.99 6.88
C PHE A 62 4.62 1.90 6.62
N ASP A 63 5.13 1.29 7.67
CA ASP A 63 5.97 0.09 7.55
C ASP A 63 5.06 -1.12 7.36
N THR A 64 5.26 -1.87 6.26
CA THR A 64 4.44 -3.03 5.97
C THR A 64 4.83 -4.27 6.77
N GLY A 65 5.85 -4.19 7.62
CA GLY A 65 6.26 -5.25 8.51
C GLY A 65 7.64 -5.82 8.20
N ASP A 66 8.21 -5.49 7.06
CA ASP A 66 9.52 -5.98 6.61
C ASP A 66 10.52 -4.84 6.37
N GLY A 67 10.20 -3.64 6.84
CA GLY A 67 11.02 -2.45 6.61
C GLY A 67 10.75 -1.76 5.28
N ARG A 68 9.92 -2.33 4.43
CA ARG A 68 9.45 -1.67 3.21
C ARG A 68 8.25 -0.82 3.50
N ILE A 69 8.03 0.17 2.67
CA ILE A 69 7.10 1.25 2.99
C ILE A 69 5.93 1.27 2.00
N LEU A 70 4.74 1.42 2.54
CA LEU A 70 3.57 1.84 1.79
C LEU A 70 3.32 3.30 2.14
N THR A 71 3.25 4.16 1.13
CA THR A 71 2.97 5.57 1.35
C THR A 71 1.62 5.93 0.75
N VAL A 72 0.95 6.90 1.36
CA VAL A 72 -0.38 7.31 0.93
C VAL A 72 -0.45 8.83 0.91
N PHE A 73 -0.85 9.40 -0.22
CA PHE A 73 -1.23 10.81 -0.29
C PHE A 73 -2.69 10.94 0.13
N VAL A 74 -2.95 11.75 1.13
CA VAL A 74 -4.29 11.96 1.67
C VAL A 74 -4.64 13.44 1.68
N SER A 75 -5.92 13.74 1.68
CA SER A 75 -6.44 15.10 1.78
C SER A 75 -7.71 15.08 2.62
N ASP A 76 -7.87 16.05 3.50
CA ASP A 76 -8.99 16.10 4.44
C ASP A 76 -10.35 16.25 3.75
N ASP A 77 -10.37 16.72 2.51
CA ASP A 77 -11.58 16.87 1.73
C ASP A 77 -11.97 15.60 0.95
N ARG A 78 -11.14 14.56 0.98
CA ARG A 78 -11.47 13.29 0.33
C ARG A 78 -12.08 12.31 1.33
N THR A 79 -13.26 11.81 1.02
CA THR A 79 -14.01 10.94 1.93
C THR A 79 -14.18 9.52 1.44
N SER A 80 -13.92 9.24 0.15
CA SER A 80 -14.15 7.91 -0.40
C SER A 80 -13.41 7.72 -1.72
N ALA A 81 -13.00 6.48 -1.99
CA ALA A 81 -12.47 6.06 -3.28
C ALA A 81 -13.55 5.45 -4.20
N ARG A 82 -14.82 5.55 -3.81
CA ARG A 82 -15.91 5.02 -4.64
C ARG A 82 -15.95 5.71 -5.99
N GLY A 83 -16.17 4.94 -7.04
CA GLY A 83 -16.22 5.46 -8.41
C GLY A 83 -14.88 5.45 -9.12
N VAL A 84 -13.79 5.11 -8.44
CA VAL A 84 -12.50 4.91 -9.08
C VAL A 84 -12.59 3.67 -9.96
N ARG A 85 -12.20 3.81 -11.22
CA ARG A 85 -12.30 2.72 -12.20
C ARG A 85 -10.92 2.13 -12.50
N PRO A 86 -10.86 0.82 -12.79
CA PRO A 86 -9.62 0.21 -13.26
C PRO A 86 -9.12 0.88 -14.55
N GLY A 87 -7.81 0.96 -14.69
CA GLY A 87 -7.20 1.50 -15.89
C GLY A 87 -5.77 1.04 -16.04
N VAL A 88 -5.25 1.17 -17.24
CA VAL A 88 -3.86 0.83 -17.51
C VAL A 88 -2.95 1.66 -16.61
N GLY A 89 -2.01 1.00 -15.93
CA GLY A 89 -1.13 1.65 -14.97
C GLY A 89 -1.70 1.78 -13.56
N GLY A 90 -2.98 1.48 -13.36
CA GLY A 90 -3.61 1.52 -12.04
C GLY A 90 -3.23 0.32 -11.18
N VAL A 91 -3.19 0.53 -9.86
CA VAL A 91 -2.98 -0.56 -8.91
C VAL A 91 -4.28 -1.32 -8.77
N HIS A 92 -4.26 -2.60 -9.13
CA HIS A 92 -5.44 -3.46 -9.00
C HIS A 92 -5.68 -3.82 -7.53
N HIS A 93 -4.65 -4.29 -6.85
CA HIS A 93 -4.71 -4.60 -5.42
C HIS A 93 -3.30 -4.68 -4.85
N LEU A 94 -3.22 -4.57 -3.54
CA LEU A 94 -2.02 -4.86 -2.75
C LEU A 94 -2.31 -6.07 -1.88
N CYS A 95 -1.35 -6.96 -1.77
CA CYS A 95 -1.48 -8.16 -0.96
C CYS A 95 -0.37 -8.17 0.09
N PHE A 96 -0.77 -8.28 1.35
CA PHE A 96 0.17 -8.33 2.46
C PHE A 96 0.27 -9.73 3.03
N SER A 97 1.45 -10.10 3.46
CA SER A 97 1.67 -11.38 4.11
C SER A 97 1.34 -11.29 5.60
N LEU A 98 0.84 -12.38 6.14
CA LEU A 98 0.46 -12.48 7.54
C LEU A 98 0.95 -13.83 8.08
N ASP A 99 1.39 -13.85 9.34
CA ASP A 99 1.72 -15.12 9.95
C ASP A 99 0.48 -16.03 10.01
N PRO A 100 0.60 -17.30 9.64
CA PRO A 100 -0.58 -18.20 9.61
C PRO A 100 -1.34 -18.28 10.93
N GLU A 101 -0.65 -18.18 12.05
CA GLU A 101 -1.26 -18.25 13.38
C GLU A 101 -2.15 -17.04 13.70
N ARG A 102 -2.02 -15.95 12.94
CA ARG A 102 -2.83 -14.73 13.11
C ARG A 102 -4.04 -14.67 12.17
N TYR A 103 -4.17 -15.63 11.26
CA TYR A 103 -5.15 -15.56 10.19
C TYR A 103 -6.59 -15.48 10.71
N GLU A 104 -6.97 -16.34 11.66
CA GLU A 104 -8.34 -16.37 12.15
C GLU A 104 -8.71 -15.10 12.92
N ASP A 105 -7.80 -14.59 13.75
CA ASP A 105 -8.02 -13.35 14.48
C ASP A 105 -8.12 -12.15 13.52
N ALA A 106 -7.28 -12.12 12.48
CA ALA A 106 -7.32 -11.08 11.48
C ALA A 106 -8.65 -11.09 10.71
N MET A 107 -9.14 -12.26 10.32
CA MET A 107 -10.42 -12.37 9.62
C MET A 107 -11.57 -11.87 10.49
N ARG A 108 -11.56 -12.20 11.77
CA ARG A 108 -12.59 -11.68 12.69
C ARG A 108 -12.51 -10.16 12.83
N ALA A 109 -11.31 -9.62 12.95
CA ALA A 109 -11.14 -8.17 13.05
C ALA A 109 -11.68 -7.44 11.81
N LEU A 110 -11.44 -7.99 10.61
CA LEU A 110 -11.96 -7.43 9.37
C LEU A 110 -13.48 -7.49 9.31
N GLU A 111 -14.07 -8.61 9.72
CA GLU A 111 -15.52 -8.75 9.78
C GLU A 111 -16.16 -7.76 10.75
N GLU A 112 -15.56 -7.57 11.93
CA GLU A 112 -16.04 -6.62 12.93
C GLU A 112 -15.92 -5.16 12.47
N ALA A 113 -14.91 -4.87 11.66
CA ALA A 113 -14.71 -3.51 11.14
C ALA A 113 -15.67 -3.16 10.00
N GLY A 114 -16.28 -4.16 9.38
CA GLY A 114 -17.19 -3.96 8.23
C GLY A 114 -16.45 -4.04 6.91
#